data_c6de9315dc1b63d4920fc6ff48885578
#
_entry.id   c6de9315dc1b63d4920fc6ff48885578
#
_cell.length_a   1.000
_cell.length_b   1.000
_cell.length_c   1.000
_cell.angle_alpha   90.00
_cell.angle_beta   90.00
_cell.angle_gamma   90.00
#
_symmetry.space_group_name_H-M   'P 1'
#
loop_
_entity.id
_entity.type
_entity.pdbx_description
1 polymer ?
#
loop_
_entity_poly.entity_id
_entity_poly.type
_entity_poly.pdbx_seq_one_letter_code
_entity_poly.pdbx_strand_id
1 'polypeptide(L)'
;MSIAVELRHISKRFPGVVANKDVSLKVETGSVHALVGENGAGKSTVMKILYGMQRPDGGEILVNGKQISFKSPYESIAAGIGMVHQHFMLADNFTVLENIILGDEPTHARQIDFKAARIKINEMSKLYGLEVDPDELVENLGVGQRQRVEILKVLYRGANILIFDEPTAVLVPQEVDELFSALHGLREKGMSIIFISHKLDEVLRVADEVTVIRRSEEHTSELQSRLHLVCRLLLEKK
;
A
#
# COMPACT_ATOMS: atom_id res chain seq x y z
N MET A 1 21.31 4.18 -1.51
CA MET A 1 19.95 4.25 -0.89
C MET A 1 19.67 2.91 -0.24
N SER A 2 18.94 2.86 0.87
CA SER A 2 18.57 1.60 1.53
C SER A 2 17.31 1.02 0.89
N ILE A 3 17.17 -0.31 0.90
CA ILE A 3 16.00 -1.00 0.34
C ILE A 3 15.04 -1.31 1.48
N ALA A 4 13.80 -0.82 1.38
CA ALA A 4 12.73 -1.10 2.32
C ALA A 4 12.15 -2.50 2.12
N VAL A 5 11.85 -2.85 0.85
CA VAL A 5 11.30 -4.16 0.46
C VAL A 5 12.03 -4.68 -0.76
N GLU A 6 12.39 -5.96 -0.74
CA GLU A 6 12.87 -6.68 -1.91
C GLU A 6 12.15 -8.02 -2.02
N LEU A 7 11.51 -8.22 -3.16
CA LEU A 7 10.94 -9.49 -3.57
C LEU A 7 11.86 -10.12 -4.60
N ARG A 8 12.25 -11.37 -4.41
CA ARG A 8 13.15 -12.09 -5.32
C ARG A 8 12.48 -13.35 -5.83
N HIS A 9 12.32 -13.44 -7.15
CA HIS A 9 11.86 -14.63 -7.85
C HIS A 9 10.51 -15.18 -7.33
N ILE A 10 9.60 -14.29 -6.91
CA ILE A 10 8.30 -14.67 -6.35
C ILE A 10 7.45 -15.37 -7.40
N SER A 11 7.03 -16.57 -7.05
CA SER A 11 6.14 -17.40 -7.89
C SER A 11 4.92 -17.82 -7.12
N LYS A 12 3.74 -17.81 -7.77
CA LYS A 12 2.47 -18.24 -7.19
C LYS A 12 1.58 -18.89 -8.23
N ARG A 13 1.06 -20.07 -7.89
CA ARG A 13 0.12 -20.84 -8.72
C ARG A 13 -1.17 -21.08 -7.93
N PHE A 14 -2.27 -21.02 -8.64
CA PHE A 14 -3.57 -21.49 -8.18
C PHE A 14 -4.04 -22.62 -9.08
N PRO A 15 -5.03 -23.44 -8.69
CA PRO A 15 -5.57 -24.46 -9.57
C PRO A 15 -5.95 -23.87 -10.94
N GLY A 16 -5.29 -24.33 -12.00
CA GLY A 16 -5.54 -23.90 -13.38
C GLY A 16 -4.94 -22.55 -13.80
N VAL A 17 -4.25 -21.81 -12.89
CA VAL A 17 -3.70 -20.47 -13.21
C VAL A 17 -2.33 -20.25 -12.58
N VAL A 18 -1.36 -19.80 -13.37
CA VAL A 18 -0.10 -19.24 -12.87
C VAL A 18 -0.31 -17.73 -12.66
N ALA A 19 -0.48 -17.32 -11.41
CA ALA A 19 -0.73 -15.90 -11.07
C ALA A 19 0.54 -15.06 -11.13
N ASN A 20 1.66 -15.62 -10.68
CA ASN A 20 2.98 -14.97 -10.73
C ASN A 20 4.04 -16.02 -11.11
N LYS A 21 4.94 -15.63 -11.99
CA LYS A 21 6.08 -16.45 -12.41
C LYS A 21 7.33 -15.57 -12.36
N ASP A 22 8.21 -15.87 -11.41
CA ASP A 22 9.52 -15.23 -11.30
C ASP A 22 9.46 -13.67 -11.17
N VAL A 23 8.58 -13.16 -10.31
CA VAL A 23 8.42 -11.72 -10.13
C VAL A 23 9.44 -11.20 -9.11
N SER A 24 10.22 -10.21 -9.52
CA SER A 24 11.17 -9.51 -8.65
C SER A 24 10.85 -8.02 -8.59
N LEU A 25 10.96 -7.42 -7.40
CA LEU A 25 10.62 -6.04 -7.12
C LEU A 25 11.56 -5.50 -6.04
N LYS A 26 12.04 -4.28 -6.20
CA LYS A 26 12.80 -3.56 -5.16
C LYS A 26 12.13 -2.22 -4.91
N VAL A 27 11.94 -1.89 -3.65
CA VAL A 27 11.36 -0.62 -3.20
C VAL A 27 12.38 0.09 -2.32
N GLU A 28 12.79 1.27 -2.71
CA GLU A 28 13.72 2.08 -1.93
C GLU A 28 13.03 2.70 -0.71
N THR A 29 13.80 2.93 0.35
CA THR A 29 13.29 3.60 1.56
C THR A 29 12.96 5.05 1.23
N GLY A 30 11.76 5.50 1.63
CA GLY A 30 11.32 6.88 1.41
C GLY A 30 11.00 7.22 -0.05
N SER A 31 10.62 6.22 -0.86
CA SER A 31 10.22 6.39 -2.25
C SER A 31 8.79 5.91 -2.50
N VAL A 32 8.21 6.37 -3.60
CA VAL A 32 6.96 5.85 -4.16
C VAL A 32 7.29 4.96 -5.34
N HIS A 33 7.08 3.66 -5.19
CA HIS A 33 7.28 2.66 -6.22
C HIS A 33 5.95 2.21 -6.81
N ALA A 34 5.71 2.47 -8.08
CA ALA A 34 4.48 2.03 -8.73
C ALA A 34 4.59 0.62 -9.29
N LEU A 35 3.55 -0.18 -9.06
CA LEU A 35 3.38 -1.51 -9.64
C LEU A 35 2.25 -1.47 -10.68
N VAL A 36 2.61 -1.56 -11.94
CA VAL A 36 1.70 -1.38 -13.09
C VAL A 36 1.49 -2.69 -13.84
N GLY A 37 0.33 -2.86 -14.43
CA GLY A 37 0.03 -4.00 -15.29
C GLY A 37 -1.46 -4.12 -15.55
N GLU A 38 -1.84 -4.96 -16.52
CA GLU A 38 -3.23 -5.23 -16.85
C GLU A 38 -4.00 -5.90 -15.71
N ASN A 39 -5.33 -5.88 -15.78
CA ASN A 39 -6.16 -6.61 -14.85
C ASN A 39 -5.88 -8.13 -15.00
N GLY A 40 -5.65 -8.81 -13.85
CA GLY A 40 -5.28 -10.22 -13.86
C GLY A 40 -3.78 -10.49 -14.08
N ALA A 41 -2.91 -9.47 -14.19
CA ALA A 41 -1.47 -9.66 -14.33
C ALA A 41 -0.76 -10.15 -13.04
N GLY A 42 -1.48 -10.31 -11.92
CA GLY A 42 -0.92 -10.81 -10.66
C GLY A 42 -0.45 -9.73 -9.68
N LYS A 43 -0.68 -8.43 -9.94
CA LYS A 43 -0.30 -7.31 -9.06
C LYS A 43 -0.78 -7.50 -7.62
N SER A 44 -2.10 -7.62 -7.45
CA SER A 44 -2.70 -7.80 -6.12
C SER A 44 -2.29 -9.13 -5.47
N THR A 45 -1.93 -10.16 -6.25
CA THR A 45 -1.42 -11.43 -5.72
C THR A 45 -0.05 -11.23 -5.08
N VAL A 46 0.88 -10.53 -5.75
CA VAL A 46 2.21 -10.22 -5.21
C VAL A 46 2.08 -9.39 -3.93
N MET A 47 1.17 -8.42 -3.90
CA MET A 47 0.95 -7.60 -2.70
C MET A 47 0.30 -8.39 -1.55
N LYS A 48 -0.66 -9.27 -1.84
CA LYS A 48 -1.21 -10.20 -0.84
C LYS A 48 -0.15 -11.14 -0.26
N ILE A 49 0.86 -11.52 -1.05
CA ILE A 49 2.02 -12.29 -0.58
C ILE A 49 2.88 -11.41 0.36
N LEU A 50 3.21 -10.19 -0.05
CA LEU A 50 3.98 -9.25 0.78
C LEU A 50 3.26 -8.90 2.08
N TYR A 51 1.93 -8.76 2.03
CA TYR A 51 1.12 -8.48 3.22
C TYR A 51 0.82 -9.71 4.08
N GLY A 52 1.30 -10.91 3.71
CA GLY A 52 1.12 -12.14 4.49
C GLY A 52 -0.26 -12.79 4.39
N MET A 53 -1.12 -12.35 3.46
CA MET A 53 -2.43 -12.97 3.18
C MET A 53 -2.29 -14.27 2.38
N GLN A 54 -1.18 -14.44 1.64
CA GLN A 54 -0.89 -15.61 0.84
C GLN A 54 0.58 -15.98 0.96
N ARG A 55 0.89 -17.26 0.88
CA ARG A 55 2.28 -17.74 0.83
C ARG A 55 2.73 -17.86 -0.61
N PRO A 56 3.96 -17.44 -0.97
CA PRO A 56 4.53 -17.75 -2.25
C PRO A 56 4.81 -19.26 -2.38
N ASP A 57 4.82 -19.78 -3.60
CA ASP A 57 5.23 -21.15 -3.87
C ASP A 57 6.75 -21.23 -4.10
N GLY A 58 7.38 -20.10 -4.38
CA GLY A 58 8.84 -19.93 -4.52
C GLY A 58 9.25 -18.49 -4.44
N GLY A 59 10.55 -18.25 -4.21
CA GLY A 59 11.13 -16.92 -4.05
C GLY A 59 11.30 -16.51 -2.59
N GLU A 60 11.78 -15.29 -2.41
CA GLU A 60 12.15 -14.75 -1.09
C GLU A 60 11.61 -13.33 -0.92
N ILE A 61 11.27 -12.99 0.32
CA ILE A 61 10.85 -11.63 0.73
C ILE A 61 11.90 -11.11 1.70
N LEU A 62 12.43 -9.92 1.43
CA LEU A 62 13.31 -9.21 2.35
C LEU A 62 12.65 -7.88 2.73
N VAL A 63 12.63 -7.58 4.03
CA VAL A 63 12.19 -6.30 4.58
C VAL A 63 13.33 -5.68 5.37
N ASN A 64 13.75 -4.48 4.98
CA ASN A 64 14.92 -3.80 5.55
C ASN A 64 16.18 -4.71 5.56
N GLY A 65 16.38 -5.46 4.45
CA GLY A 65 17.50 -6.37 4.26
C GLY A 65 17.42 -7.70 5.03
N LYS A 66 16.37 -7.94 5.81
CA LYS A 66 16.16 -9.20 6.53
C LYS A 66 15.18 -10.09 5.77
N GLN A 67 15.57 -11.34 5.50
CA GLN A 67 14.69 -12.32 4.89
C GLN A 67 13.59 -12.72 5.88
N ILE A 68 12.35 -12.64 5.43
CA ILE A 68 11.15 -12.91 6.23
C ILE A 68 10.20 -13.82 5.43
N SER A 69 9.49 -14.68 6.14
CA SER A 69 8.39 -15.48 5.60
C SER A 69 7.15 -15.23 6.43
N PHE A 70 6.23 -14.43 5.92
CA PHE A 70 4.98 -14.12 6.61
C PHE A 70 4.01 -15.29 6.60
N LYS A 71 3.44 -15.60 7.77
CA LYS A 71 2.40 -16.63 7.93
C LYS A 71 1.01 -16.03 8.05
N SER A 72 0.93 -14.74 8.35
CA SER A 72 -0.31 -13.99 8.53
C SER A 72 -0.09 -12.49 8.32
N PRO A 73 -1.16 -11.71 8.06
CA PRO A 73 -1.09 -10.24 8.02
C PRO A 73 -0.59 -9.61 9.33
N TYR A 74 -0.80 -10.28 10.47
CA TYR A 74 -0.31 -9.80 11.76
C TYR A 74 1.22 -9.68 11.77
N GLU A 75 1.93 -10.66 11.19
CA GLU A 75 3.40 -10.65 11.13
C GLU A 75 3.92 -9.56 10.18
N SER A 76 3.22 -9.26 9.07
CA SER A 76 3.61 -8.19 8.17
C SER A 76 3.36 -6.80 8.79
N ILE A 77 2.25 -6.63 9.53
CA ILE A 77 1.97 -5.42 10.30
C ILE A 77 3.07 -5.19 11.35
N ALA A 78 3.45 -6.24 12.09
CA ALA A 78 4.53 -6.18 13.07
C ALA A 78 5.91 -5.86 12.43
N ALA A 79 6.10 -6.18 11.15
CA ALA A 79 7.27 -5.79 10.37
C ALA A 79 7.18 -4.37 9.78
N GLY A 80 6.11 -3.62 10.08
CA GLY A 80 5.90 -2.26 9.64
C GLY A 80 5.24 -2.12 8.26
N ILE A 81 4.61 -3.18 7.73
CA ILE A 81 3.89 -3.14 6.46
C ILE A 81 2.40 -2.90 6.71
N GLY A 82 1.85 -1.84 6.12
CA GLY A 82 0.42 -1.54 6.12
C GLY A 82 -0.16 -1.64 4.71
N MET A 83 -1.43 -2.03 4.60
CA MET A 83 -2.13 -2.11 3.31
C MET A 83 -3.44 -1.37 3.36
N VAL A 84 -3.62 -0.45 2.42
CA VAL A 84 -4.88 0.24 2.12
C VAL A 84 -5.50 -0.49 0.93
N HIS A 85 -6.63 -1.13 1.18
CA HIS A 85 -7.31 -1.97 0.20
C HIS A 85 -8.14 -1.15 -0.79
N GLN A 86 -8.44 -1.72 -1.94
CA GLN A 86 -9.31 -1.12 -2.96
C GLN A 86 -10.73 -0.83 -2.43
N HIS A 87 -11.24 -1.68 -1.53
CA HIS A 87 -12.50 -1.49 -0.83
C HIS A 87 -12.24 -1.15 0.63
N PHE A 88 -12.93 -0.15 1.15
CA PHE A 88 -12.77 0.25 2.53
C PHE A 88 -13.12 -0.87 3.50
N MET A 89 -12.24 -1.07 4.48
CA MET A 89 -12.41 -2.06 5.54
C MET A 89 -12.83 -1.36 6.85
N LEU A 90 -13.80 -0.45 6.74
CA LEU A 90 -14.34 0.34 7.85
C LEU A 90 -15.73 -0.17 8.24
N ALA A 91 -16.03 -0.13 9.54
CA ALA A 91 -17.35 -0.39 10.08
C ALA A 91 -18.14 0.92 10.08
N ASP A 92 -19.23 0.99 9.29
CA ASP A 92 -20.01 2.21 9.09
C ASP A 92 -20.64 2.74 10.39
N ASN A 93 -21.06 1.85 11.28
CA ASN A 93 -21.70 2.16 12.56
C ASN A 93 -20.71 2.51 13.70
N PHE A 94 -19.41 2.58 13.40
CA PHE A 94 -18.38 2.98 14.35
C PHE A 94 -17.90 4.39 14.04
N THR A 95 -17.39 5.08 15.06
CA THR A 95 -16.70 6.35 14.88
C THR A 95 -15.36 6.15 14.18
N VAL A 96 -14.79 7.23 13.65
CA VAL A 96 -13.44 7.25 13.08
C VAL A 96 -12.43 6.72 14.10
N LEU A 97 -12.50 7.18 15.35
CA LEU A 97 -11.60 6.74 16.41
C LEU A 97 -11.72 5.23 16.63
N GLU A 98 -12.92 4.69 16.79
CA GLU A 98 -13.14 3.26 17.01
C GLU A 98 -12.63 2.42 15.84
N ASN A 99 -12.83 2.86 14.60
CA ASN A 99 -12.32 2.18 13.41
C ASN A 99 -10.77 2.14 13.37
N ILE A 100 -10.11 3.24 13.75
CA ILE A 100 -8.64 3.34 13.74
C ILE A 100 -8.03 2.41 14.78
N ILE A 101 -8.56 2.39 16.02
CA ILE A 101 -8.00 1.58 17.11
C ILE A 101 -8.41 0.13 17.09
N LEU A 102 -9.43 -0.25 16.32
CA LEU A 102 -9.99 -1.60 16.28
C LEU A 102 -8.88 -2.65 16.04
N GLY A 103 -8.66 -3.53 17.03
CA GLY A 103 -7.62 -4.57 17.00
C GLY A 103 -6.21 -4.11 17.41
N ASP A 104 -6.08 -2.84 17.88
CA ASP A 104 -4.87 -2.29 18.51
C ASP A 104 -5.27 -1.24 19.55
N GLU A 105 -6.26 -1.59 20.40
CA GLU A 105 -6.85 -0.70 21.38
C GLU A 105 -5.85 -0.40 22.50
N PRO A 106 -5.51 0.87 22.77
CA PRO A 106 -4.72 1.24 23.94
C PRO A 106 -5.52 0.97 25.20
N THR A 107 -4.88 0.32 26.17
CA THR A 107 -5.56 -0.07 27.43
C THR A 107 -4.92 0.58 28.63
N HIS A 108 -5.77 1.08 29.56
CA HIS A 108 -5.37 1.52 30.88
C HIS A 108 -6.30 0.88 31.92
N ALA A 109 -5.73 0.27 32.95
CA ALA A 109 -6.47 -0.41 34.04
C ALA A 109 -7.52 -1.42 33.51
N ARG A 110 -7.24 -2.18 32.45
CA ARG A 110 -8.10 -3.15 31.76
C ARG A 110 -9.30 -2.55 31.02
N GLN A 111 -9.31 -1.25 30.77
CA GLN A 111 -10.30 -0.57 29.95
C GLN A 111 -9.61 0.09 28.75
N ILE A 112 -10.37 0.29 27.66
CA ILE A 112 -9.86 1.01 26.50
C ILE A 112 -9.62 2.49 26.86
N ASP A 113 -8.44 3.01 26.59
CA ASP A 113 -8.11 4.41 26.81
C ASP A 113 -8.40 5.24 25.56
N PHE A 114 -9.69 5.57 25.39
CA PHE A 114 -10.14 6.42 24.28
C PHE A 114 -9.50 7.81 24.29
N LYS A 115 -9.10 8.33 25.46
CA LYS A 115 -8.46 9.64 25.57
C LYS A 115 -7.06 9.62 24.97
N ALA A 116 -6.27 8.61 25.33
CA ALA A 116 -4.93 8.42 24.77
C ALA A 116 -5.00 8.15 23.25
N ALA A 117 -5.95 7.33 22.82
CA ALA A 117 -6.20 7.07 21.40
C ALA A 117 -6.49 8.36 20.62
N ARG A 118 -7.41 9.19 21.12
CA ARG A 118 -7.80 10.46 20.50
C ARG A 118 -6.62 11.42 20.37
N ILE A 119 -5.80 11.56 21.40
CA ILE A 119 -4.61 12.40 21.37
C ILE A 119 -3.67 11.92 20.26
N LYS A 120 -3.34 10.61 20.23
CA LYS A 120 -2.46 10.01 19.22
C LYS A 120 -3.02 10.20 17.80
N ILE A 121 -4.32 9.98 17.59
CA ILE A 121 -4.97 10.15 16.27
C ILE A 121 -4.88 11.61 15.82
N ASN A 122 -5.17 12.58 16.69
CA ASN A 122 -5.10 14.00 16.36
C ASN A 122 -3.66 14.45 16.03
N GLU A 123 -2.66 13.95 16.76
CA GLU A 123 -1.24 14.20 16.47
C GLU A 123 -0.84 13.66 15.11
N MET A 124 -1.22 12.42 14.81
CA MET A 124 -0.93 11.78 13.54
C MET A 124 -1.66 12.46 12.37
N SER A 125 -2.94 12.80 12.56
CA SER A 125 -3.77 13.52 11.58
C SER A 125 -3.08 14.83 11.16
N LYS A 126 -2.61 15.62 12.14
CA LYS A 126 -1.85 16.85 11.89
C LYS A 126 -0.48 16.58 11.26
N LEU A 127 0.24 15.59 11.80
CA LEU A 127 1.59 15.25 11.33
C LEU A 127 1.59 14.87 9.84
N TYR A 128 0.59 14.11 9.41
CA TYR A 128 0.52 13.59 8.04
C TYR A 128 -0.40 14.39 7.11
N GLY A 129 -1.07 15.44 7.63
CA GLY A 129 -2.02 16.23 6.84
C GLY A 129 -3.28 15.44 6.42
N LEU A 130 -3.67 14.46 7.25
CA LEU A 130 -4.83 13.60 7.03
C LEU A 130 -5.94 14.01 8.00
N GLU A 131 -6.50 15.19 7.82
CA GLU A 131 -7.51 15.73 8.75
C GLU A 131 -8.79 14.88 8.77
N VAL A 132 -9.17 14.45 9.97
CA VAL A 132 -10.39 13.69 10.27
C VAL A 132 -10.95 14.15 11.62
N ASP A 133 -12.26 14.03 11.81
CA ASP A 133 -12.89 14.16 13.12
C ASP A 133 -12.97 12.77 13.78
N PRO A 134 -12.28 12.52 14.91
CA PRO A 134 -12.32 11.23 15.58
C PRO A 134 -13.70 10.79 16.08
N ASP A 135 -14.61 11.73 16.32
CA ASP A 135 -15.94 11.46 16.87
C ASP A 135 -17.04 11.30 15.80
N GLU A 136 -16.72 11.60 14.53
CA GLU A 136 -17.66 11.43 13.43
C GLU A 136 -17.92 9.95 13.14
N LEU A 137 -19.17 9.58 12.85
CA LEU A 137 -19.54 8.24 12.39
C LEU A 137 -19.04 8.02 10.95
N VAL A 138 -18.48 6.84 10.68
CA VAL A 138 -17.94 6.52 9.36
C VAL A 138 -19.03 6.53 8.28
N GLU A 139 -20.29 6.22 8.60
CA GLU A 139 -21.41 6.29 7.65
C GLU A 139 -21.64 7.69 7.08
N ASN A 140 -21.31 8.75 7.83
CA ASN A 140 -21.44 10.13 7.39
C ASN A 140 -20.29 10.65 6.52
N LEU A 141 -19.19 9.88 6.44
CA LEU A 141 -18.00 10.31 5.73
C LEU A 141 -18.13 10.15 4.22
N GLY A 142 -17.65 11.14 3.48
CA GLY A 142 -17.39 11.03 2.04
C GLY A 142 -16.25 10.05 1.72
N VAL A 143 -16.16 9.66 0.45
CA VAL A 143 -15.20 8.63 -0.01
C VAL A 143 -13.75 9.01 0.30
N GLY A 144 -13.36 10.25 0.02
CA GLY A 144 -12.01 10.76 0.32
C GLY A 144 -11.69 10.80 1.82
N GLN A 145 -12.68 11.10 2.67
CA GLN A 145 -12.51 11.06 4.12
C GLN A 145 -12.33 9.63 4.62
N ARG A 146 -13.13 8.66 4.13
CA ARG A 146 -12.96 7.23 4.44
C ARG A 146 -11.56 6.74 4.08
N GLN A 147 -11.01 7.22 2.97
CA GLN A 147 -9.65 6.88 2.57
C GLN A 147 -8.60 7.41 3.55
N ARG A 148 -8.76 8.65 4.03
CA ARG A 148 -7.88 9.21 5.08
C ARG A 148 -7.93 8.38 6.36
N VAL A 149 -9.11 7.90 6.76
CA VAL A 149 -9.28 7.01 7.92
C VAL A 149 -8.54 5.69 7.72
N GLU A 150 -8.63 5.06 6.55
CA GLU A 150 -7.88 3.83 6.23
C GLU A 150 -6.36 4.06 6.29
N ILE A 151 -5.86 5.18 5.78
CA ILE A 151 -4.44 5.51 5.86
C ILE A 151 -4.03 5.71 7.33
N LEU A 152 -4.78 6.49 8.10
CA LEU A 152 -4.51 6.70 9.54
C LEU A 152 -4.54 5.39 10.33
N LYS A 153 -5.44 4.49 10.01
CA LYS A 153 -5.55 3.16 10.64
C LYS A 153 -4.27 2.34 10.47
N VAL A 154 -3.68 2.30 9.29
CA VAL A 154 -2.43 1.57 9.07
C VAL A 154 -1.23 2.28 9.68
N LEU A 155 -1.20 3.61 9.68
CA LEU A 155 -0.16 4.42 10.32
C LEU A 155 -0.22 4.28 11.85
N TYR A 156 -1.42 4.25 12.44
CA TYR A 156 -1.63 4.09 13.89
C TYR A 156 -0.97 2.82 14.41
N ARG A 157 -0.97 1.75 13.62
CA ARG A 157 -0.32 0.46 13.89
C ARG A 157 1.19 0.46 13.63
N GLY A 158 1.78 1.61 13.30
CA GLY A 158 3.22 1.78 13.12
C GLY A 158 3.75 1.37 11.75
N ALA A 159 2.91 1.33 10.73
CA ALA A 159 3.36 1.06 9.37
C ALA A 159 4.30 2.16 8.88
N ASN A 160 5.42 1.76 8.27
CA ASN A 160 6.39 2.62 7.58
C ASN A 160 6.59 2.21 6.11
N ILE A 161 6.00 1.10 5.71
CA ILE A 161 5.87 0.63 4.32
C ILE A 161 4.38 0.51 4.04
N LEU A 162 3.89 1.28 3.09
CA LEU A 162 2.47 1.38 2.78
C LEU A 162 2.17 0.81 1.40
N ILE A 163 1.22 -0.11 1.32
CA ILE A 163 0.73 -0.67 0.07
C ILE A 163 -0.63 -0.05 -0.23
N PHE A 164 -0.79 0.56 -1.40
CA PHE A 164 -2.07 1.08 -1.90
C PHE A 164 -2.52 0.25 -3.10
N ASP A 165 -3.60 -0.51 -2.95
CA ASP A 165 -4.15 -1.37 -4.01
C ASP A 165 -5.29 -0.66 -4.73
N GLU A 166 -5.00 -0.06 -5.90
CA GLU A 166 -5.92 0.72 -6.76
C GLU A 166 -6.72 1.79 -5.98
N PRO A 167 -6.06 2.68 -5.22
CA PRO A 167 -6.73 3.54 -4.25
C PRO A 167 -7.60 4.64 -4.87
N THR A 168 -7.50 4.86 -6.18
CA THR A 168 -8.22 5.91 -6.91
C THR A 168 -9.46 5.38 -7.64
N ALA A 169 -9.77 4.09 -7.51
CA ALA A 169 -10.84 3.45 -8.29
C ALA A 169 -12.24 4.06 -8.06
N VAL A 170 -12.46 4.60 -6.87
CA VAL A 170 -13.77 5.14 -6.43
C VAL A 170 -13.74 6.65 -6.14
N LEU A 171 -12.59 7.31 -6.33
CA LEU A 171 -12.38 8.72 -6.05
C LEU A 171 -12.79 9.61 -7.23
N VAL A 172 -13.34 10.78 -6.92
CA VAL A 172 -13.48 11.85 -7.92
C VAL A 172 -12.14 12.58 -8.14
N PRO A 173 -11.93 13.31 -9.26
CA PRO A 173 -10.65 13.92 -9.59
C PRO A 173 -10.03 14.78 -8.48
N GLN A 174 -10.85 15.55 -7.75
CA GLN A 174 -10.41 16.40 -6.65
C GLN A 174 -9.85 15.56 -5.49
N GLU A 175 -10.52 14.45 -5.14
CA GLU A 175 -10.07 13.51 -4.09
C GLU A 175 -8.79 12.77 -4.49
N VAL A 176 -8.59 12.52 -5.79
CA VAL A 176 -7.32 11.96 -6.32
C VAL A 176 -6.18 12.94 -6.09
N ASP A 177 -6.38 14.24 -6.33
CA ASP A 177 -5.36 15.26 -6.09
C ASP A 177 -5.00 15.38 -4.61
N GLU A 178 -6.00 15.31 -3.72
CA GLU A 178 -5.80 15.28 -2.28
C GLU A 178 -5.04 14.03 -1.83
N LEU A 179 -5.38 12.86 -2.36
CA LEU A 179 -4.67 11.62 -2.09
C LEU A 179 -3.19 11.72 -2.50
N PHE A 180 -2.90 12.21 -3.71
CA PHE A 180 -1.52 12.35 -4.18
C PHE A 180 -0.72 13.34 -3.33
N SER A 181 -1.33 14.44 -2.91
CA SER A 181 -0.72 15.37 -1.97
C SER A 181 -0.38 14.69 -0.64
N ALA A 182 -1.29 13.85 -0.12
CA ALA A 182 -1.05 13.07 1.08
C ALA A 182 0.09 12.05 0.90
N LEU A 183 0.15 11.33 -0.25
CA LEU A 183 1.23 10.39 -0.56
C LEU A 183 2.60 11.09 -0.62
N HIS A 184 2.67 12.27 -1.23
CA HIS A 184 3.90 13.08 -1.23
C HIS A 184 4.31 13.49 0.19
N GLY A 185 3.37 13.95 1.01
CA GLY A 185 3.64 14.29 2.41
C GLY A 185 4.11 13.10 3.25
N LEU A 186 3.56 11.91 3.03
CA LEU A 186 4.01 10.66 3.66
C LEU A 186 5.42 10.28 3.22
N ARG A 187 5.73 10.38 1.91
CA ARG A 187 7.07 10.13 1.38
C ARG A 187 8.12 11.06 1.97
N GLU A 188 7.83 12.37 2.05
CA GLU A 188 8.72 13.37 2.65
C GLU A 188 9.03 13.08 4.12
N LYS A 189 8.14 12.37 4.81
CA LYS A 189 8.34 11.89 6.19
C LYS A 189 9.03 10.53 6.26
N GLY A 190 9.57 10.04 5.13
CA GLY A 190 10.37 8.82 5.06
C GLY A 190 9.56 7.53 4.92
N MET A 191 8.25 7.60 4.66
CA MET A 191 7.44 6.41 4.36
C MET A 191 7.82 5.86 2.99
N SER A 192 7.90 4.53 2.88
CA SER A 192 8.06 3.83 1.61
C SER A 192 6.70 3.39 1.10
N ILE A 193 6.37 3.69 -0.15
CA ILE A 193 5.03 3.51 -0.68
C ILE A 193 5.08 2.60 -1.90
N ILE A 194 4.22 1.57 -1.92
CA ILE A 194 3.94 0.74 -3.09
C ILE A 194 2.57 1.12 -3.61
N PHE A 195 2.52 1.71 -4.79
CA PHE A 195 1.29 2.22 -5.41
C PHE A 195 0.88 1.34 -6.59
N ILE A 196 -0.24 0.65 -6.47
CA ILE A 196 -0.76 -0.21 -7.55
C ILE A 196 -1.79 0.56 -8.33
N SER A 197 -1.58 0.69 -9.63
CA SER A 197 -2.56 1.26 -10.55
C SER A 197 -2.40 0.66 -11.95
N HIS A 198 -3.47 0.67 -12.72
CA HIS A 198 -3.45 0.40 -14.15
C HIS A 198 -3.55 1.68 -14.98
N LYS A 199 -3.67 2.85 -14.34
CA LYS A 199 -3.78 4.17 -14.97
C LYS A 199 -2.41 4.84 -15.01
N LEU A 200 -1.85 4.95 -16.21
CA LEU A 200 -0.50 5.47 -16.41
C LEU A 200 -0.35 6.93 -15.96
N ASP A 201 -1.38 7.75 -16.21
CA ASP A 201 -1.36 9.18 -15.82
C ASP A 201 -1.21 9.37 -14.30
N GLU A 202 -1.83 8.50 -13.50
CA GLU A 202 -1.70 8.51 -12.05
C GLU A 202 -0.27 8.14 -11.61
N VAL A 203 0.28 7.10 -12.25
CA VAL A 203 1.64 6.62 -11.98
C VAL A 203 2.68 7.70 -12.28
N LEU A 204 2.56 8.38 -13.41
CA LEU A 204 3.48 9.46 -13.80
C LEU A 204 3.44 10.67 -12.86
N ARG A 205 2.35 10.84 -12.12
CA ARG A 205 2.18 11.95 -11.17
C ARG A 205 2.79 11.65 -9.79
N VAL A 206 2.83 10.40 -9.38
CA VAL A 206 3.14 10.05 -7.98
C VAL A 206 4.39 9.21 -7.81
N ALA A 207 4.80 8.42 -8.82
CA ALA A 207 5.85 7.43 -8.68
C ALA A 207 7.25 7.99 -8.95
N ASP A 208 8.22 7.56 -8.13
CA ASP A 208 9.65 7.76 -8.37
C ASP A 208 10.21 6.64 -9.24
N GLU A 209 9.69 5.40 -9.07
CA GLU A 209 10.08 4.21 -9.83
C GLU A 209 8.86 3.39 -10.23
N VAL A 210 8.99 2.61 -11.30
CA VAL A 210 7.90 1.80 -11.86
C VAL A 210 8.37 0.40 -12.16
N THR A 211 7.60 -0.60 -11.71
CA THR A 211 7.72 -1.99 -12.17
C THR A 211 6.47 -2.39 -12.94
N VAL A 212 6.65 -2.97 -14.12
CA VAL A 212 5.55 -3.46 -14.97
C VAL A 212 5.43 -4.97 -14.84
N ILE A 213 4.28 -5.45 -14.36
CA ILE A 213 3.95 -6.89 -14.35
C ILE A 213 3.06 -7.20 -15.56
N ARG A 214 3.44 -8.21 -16.33
CA ARG A 214 2.66 -8.74 -17.43
C ARG A 214 2.27 -10.18 -17.15
N ARG A 215 1.12 -10.58 -17.69
CA ARG A 215 0.72 -11.99 -17.70
C ARG A 215 1.75 -12.76 -18.51
N SER A 216 2.39 -13.77 -17.91
CA SER A 216 3.33 -14.66 -18.60
C SER A 216 2.55 -15.64 -19.48
N GLU A 217 2.02 -15.18 -20.61
CA GLU A 217 1.81 -16.07 -21.75
C GLU A 217 3.13 -16.12 -22.50
N GLU A 218 3.55 -17.33 -22.87
CA GLU A 218 4.80 -17.63 -23.55
C GLU A 218 4.95 -16.84 -24.85
N HIS A 219 5.37 -15.58 -24.84
CA HIS A 219 6.00 -14.93 -25.99
C HIS A 219 6.73 -13.63 -25.59
N THR A 220 8.02 -13.68 -25.88
CA THR A 220 8.94 -12.61 -26.28
C THR A 220 9.64 -11.77 -25.20
N SER A 221 10.89 -12.15 -24.99
CA SER A 221 11.98 -11.40 -24.34
C SER A 221 12.33 -10.05 -25.01
N GLU A 222 11.87 -9.77 -26.21
CA GLU A 222 12.18 -8.54 -26.95
C GLU A 222 11.31 -7.32 -26.59
N LEU A 223 10.10 -7.53 -26.08
CA LEU A 223 9.20 -6.42 -25.70
C LEU A 223 9.47 -5.85 -24.31
N GLN A 224 10.10 -6.61 -23.42
CA GLN A 224 10.49 -6.11 -22.09
C GLN A 224 11.54 -4.99 -22.19
N SER A 225 12.49 -5.07 -23.13
CA SER A 225 13.51 -4.04 -23.33
C SER A 225 12.93 -2.71 -23.84
N ARG A 226 11.92 -2.76 -24.69
CA ARG A 226 11.28 -1.55 -25.26
C ARG A 226 10.38 -0.81 -24.26
N LEU A 227 9.71 -1.51 -23.35
CA LEU A 227 8.87 -0.87 -22.33
C LEU A 227 9.69 -0.30 -21.17
N HIS A 228 10.78 -0.94 -20.79
CA HIS A 228 11.76 -0.35 -19.89
C HIS A 228 12.33 0.96 -20.46
N LEU A 229 12.56 1.01 -21.78
CA LEU A 229 13.01 2.21 -22.46
C LEU A 229 11.92 3.31 -22.49
N VAL A 230 10.66 2.95 -22.73
CA VAL A 230 9.54 3.92 -22.78
C VAL A 230 9.22 4.46 -21.39
N CYS A 231 9.20 3.64 -20.36
CA CYS A 231 9.01 4.12 -18.98
C CYS A 231 10.17 5.01 -18.51
N ARG A 232 11.42 4.65 -18.84
CA ARG A 232 12.60 5.46 -18.53
C ARG A 232 12.58 6.80 -19.28
N LEU A 233 12.26 6.81 -20.57
CA LEU A 233 12.15 8.03 -21.37
C LEU A 233 10.98 8.95 -20.95
N LEU A 234 9.90 8.42 -20.37
CA LEU A 234 8.78 9.22 -19.85
C LEU A 234 9.09 9.82 -18.48
N LEU A 235 9.91 9.15 -17.66
CA LEU A 235 10.36 9.65 -16.36
C LEU A 235 11.51 10.66 -16.48
N GLU A 236 12.36 10.56 -17.53
CA GLU A 236 13.45 11.51 -17.81
C GLU A 236 12.97 12.85 -18.42
N LYS A 237 11.66 12.99 -18.75
CA LYS A 237 11.07 14.23 -19.24
C LYS A 237 10.41 15.11 -18.16
N LYS A 238 10.60 14.80 -16.89
CA LYS A 238 10.35 15.67 -15.74
C LYS A 238 11.69 16.24 -15.27
#